data_f6e60997b4101e064f1b79cc1ef4d027
#
_entry.id   f6e60997b4101e064f1b79cc1ef4d027
#
_cell.length_a   1.000
_cell.length_b   1.000
_cell.length_c   1.000
_cell.angle_alpha   90.00
_cell.angle_beta   90.00
_cell.angle_gamma   90.00
#
_symmetry.space_group_name_H-M   'P 1'
#
loop_
_entity.id
_entity.type
_entity.pdbx_description
1 polymer ?
#
loop_
_entity_poly.entity_id
_entity_poly.type
_entity_poly.pdbx_seq_one_letter_code
_entity_poly.pdbx_strand_id
1 'polypeptide(L)'
;HPRVRRQRQMCIRDRYSVEEKKEANPAPVCVYKEPDLIERTARDFLTDTVDNIICDDSETTEHMRSIAGKISRRAKRHIQHFPVRTPIFEELGIEKQINEAFQRQVLLPCGGYLVIDETEALIAIDVNTGRNKGTKDLDKTILDTNLEAAYEIARQLRLRNIGGLVVVDFIDMRHRKDQQAVYKAMKERLKRDKAKTQVLQITPIGLMEMTRQRLNESLRESVPVSYTHLR
;
A
#
# COMPACT_ATOMS: atom_id res chain seq x y z
N HIS A 1 11.01 -22.62 -7.43
CA HIS A 1 10.60 -21.21 -7.35
C HIS A 1 11.83 -20.37 -6.98
N PRO A 2 12.22 -19.30 -7.72
CA PRO A 2 13.46 -18.53 -7.49
C PRO A 2 13.56 -17.92 -6.08
N ARG A 3 12.43 -17.52 -5.47
CA ARG A 3 12.37 -16.99 -4.09
C ARG A 3 12.79 -18.01 -3.03
N VAL A 4 12.34 -19.24 -3.15
CA VAL A 4 12.68 -20.33 -2.20
C VAL A 4 14.17 -20.69 -2.29
N ARG A 5 14.76 -20.65 -3.48
CA ARG A 5 16.19 -20.91 -3.70
C ARG A 5 17.06 -19.79 -3.09
N ARG A 6 16.65 -18.52 -3.21
CA ARG A 6 17.32 -17.36 -2.59
C ARG A 6 17.28 -17.41 -1.06
N GLN A 7 16.10 -17.71 -0.48
CA GLN A 7 15.98 -17.88 0.97
C GLN A 7 16.84 -19.03 1.51
N ARG A 8 16.85 -20.19 0.85
CA ARG A 8 17.72 -21.29 1.24
C ARG A 8 19.20 -20.93 1.17
N GLN A 9 19.65 -20.21 0.15
CA GLN A 9 21.04 -19.78 0.03
C GLN A 9 21.44 -18.76 1.10
N MET A 10 20.53 -17.84 1.50
CA MET A 10 20.75 -16.93 2.63
C MET A 10 20.89 -17.69 3.94
N CYS A 11 19.98 -18.60 4.26
CA CYS A 11 20.04 -19.39 5.50
C CYS A 11 21.31 -20.26 5.58
N ILE A 12 21.79 -20.81 4.46
CA ILE A 12 23.05 -21.58 4.42
C ILE A 12 24.25 -20.66 4.66
N ARG A 13 24.30 -19.50 4.03
CA ARG A 13 25.38 -18.51 4.20
C ARG A 13 25.44 -17.96 5.63
N ASP A 14 24.28 -17.70 6.23
CA ASP A 14 24.20 -17.24 7.63
C ASP A 14 24.70 -18.33 8.61
N ARG A 15 24.43 -19.61 8.32
CA ARG A 15 24.90 -20.73 9.13
C ARG A 15 26.44 -20.86 9.09
N TYR A 16 27.07 -20.73 7.93
CA TYR A 16 28.53 -20.75 7.78
C TYR A 16 29.18 -19.57 8.51
N SER A 17 28.60 -18.37 8.41
CA SER A 17 29.15 -17.20 9.12
C SER A 17 29.05 -17.32 10.66
N VAL A 18 28.08 -18.08 11.15
CA VAL A 18 27.92 -18.42 12.57
C VAL A 18 29.00 -19.41 13.03
N GLU A 19 29.31 -20.41 12.23
CA GLU A 19 30.34 -21.41 12.54
C GLU A 19 31.74 -20.79 12.54
N GLU A 20 32.07 -19.96 11.53
CA GLU A 20 33.35 -19.22 11.49
C GLU A 20 33.51 -18.29 12.70
N LYS A 21 32.49 -17.62 13.17
CA LYS A 21 32.56 -16.77 14.35
C LYS A 21 32.72 -17.54 15.64
N LYS A 22 32.19 -18.77 15.72
CA LYS A 22 32.37 -19.65 16.88
C LYS A 22 33.82 -20.16 17.00
N GLU A 23 34.45 -20.47 15.87
CA GLU A 23 35.83 -20.99 15.83
C GLU A 23 36.87 -19.90 16.10
N ALA A 24 36.55 -18.63 15.72
CA ALA A 24 37.49 -17.51 15.83
C ALA A 24 37.60 -16.86 17.24
N ASN A 25 36.65 -17.11 18.16
CA ASN A 25 36.58 -16.41 19.44
C ASN A 25 36.21 -17.31 20.63
N PRO A 26 36.95 -17.21 21.76
CA PRO A 26 36.63 -17.93 23.00
C PRO A 26 35.48 -17.23 23.76
N ALA A 27 34.28 -17.38 23.43
CA ALA A 27 33.00 -16.94 24.02
C ALA A 27 33.03 -15.78 25.09
N PRO A 28 31.93 -15.01 25.26
CA PRO A 28 30.67 -15.06 24.52
C PRO A 28 30.70 -14.23 23.24
N VAL A 29 30.24 -14.80 22.10
CA VAL A 29 30.24 -14.13 20.81
C VAL A 29 28.79 -13.89 20.37
N CYS A 30 28.47 -12.67 19.90
CA CYS A 30 27.22 -12.36 19.28
C CYS A 30 27.10 -13.11 17.93
N VAL A 31 26.36 -14.19 17.93
CA VAL A 31 26.19 -15.06 16.77
C VAL A 31 25.21 -14.48 15.76
N TYR A 32 24.20 -13.81 16.23
CA TYR A 32 23.18 -13.15 15.42
C TYR A 32 22.76 -11.82 16.05
N LYS A 33 22.72 -10.78 15.25
CA LYS A 33 22.11 -9.49 15.57
C LYS A 33 20.99 -9.25 14.57
N GLU A 34 19.82 -8.93 15.08
CA GLU A 34 18.70 -8.59 14.20
C GLU A 34 19.08 -7.39 13.30
N PRO A 35 18.79 -7.47 12.00
CA PRO A 35 19.05 -6.36 11.08
C PRO A 35 18.34 -5.09 11.55
N ASP A 36 18.99 -3.96 11.39
CA ASP A 36 18.38 -2.67 11.65
C ASP A 36 17.24 -2.37 10.67
N LEU A 37 16.49 -1.29 10.92
CA LEU A 37 15.36 -0.89 10.09
C LEU A 37 15.78 -0.66 8.63
N ILE A 38 16.97 -0.08 8.42
CA ILE A 38 17.49 0.24 7.08
C ILE A 38 17.79 -1.04 6.31
N GLU A 39 18.48 -1.98 6.96
CA GLU A 39 18.83 -3.26 6.35
C GLU A 39 17.58 -4.10 6.05
N ARG A 40 16.60 -4.08 6.96
CA ARG A 40 15.31 -4.76 6.78
C ARG A 40 14.54 -4.14 5.62
N THR A 41 14.46 -2.81 5.57
CA THR A 41 13.80 -2.06 4.48
C THR A 41 14.46 -2.36 3.13
N ALA A 42 15.80 -2.32 3.07
CA ALA A 42 16.52 -2.66 1.86
C ALA A 42 16.22 -4.11 1.40
N ARG A 43 16.16 -5.05 2.32
CA ARG A 43 15.86 -6.46 2.01
C ARG A 43 14.43 -6.65 1.46
N ASP A 44 13.46 -5.97 2.05
CA ASP A 44 12.04 -6.19 1.78
C ASP A 44 11.55 -5.40 0.57
N PHE A 45 12.12 -4.22 0.33
CA PHE A 45 11.65 -3.28 -0.69
C PHE A 45 12.58 -3.11 -1.90
N LEU A 46 13.84 -3.54 -1.86
CA LEU A 46 14.71 -3.59 -3.05
C LEU A 46 14.29 -4.75 -3.97
N THR A 47 13.14 -4.58 -4.60
CA THR A 47 12.58 -5.51 -5.58
C THR A 47 12.69 -4.92 -6.98
N ASP A 48 12.54 -5.75 -8.02
CA ASP A 48 12.56 -5.31 -9.43
C ASP A 48 11.41 -4.34 -9.77
N THR A 49 10.47 -4.13 -8.85
CA THR A 49 9.31 -3.23 -9.02
C THR A 49 9.54 -1.84 -8.42
N VAL A 50 10.66 -1.62 -7.74
CA VAL A 50 11.02 -0.33 -7.14
C VAL A 50 12.08 0.34 -8.00
N ASP A 51 11.72 1.47 -8.60
CA ASP A 51 12.61 2.21 -9.49
C ASP A 51 13.62 3.06 -8.70
N ASN A 52 13.18 3.72 -7.63
CA ASN A 52 14.04 4.59 -6.82
C ASN A 52 13.73 4.44 -5.32
N ILE A 53 14.79 4.54 -4.51
CA ILE A 53 14.72 4.75 -3.07
C ILE A 53 15.40 6.09 -2.79
N ILE A 54 14.67 6.98 -2.16
CA ILE A 54 15.10 8.36 -1.93
C ILE A 54 15.25 8.57 -0.42
N CYS A 55 16.41 9.04 0.01
CA CYS A 55 16.73 9.35 1.41
C CYS A 55 17.17 10.81 1.52
N ASP A 56 16.75 11.49 2.57
CA ASP A 56 17.12 12.87 2.90
C ASP A 56 18.35 12.97 3.81
N ASP A 57 18.75 11.87 4.43
CA ASP A 57 19.95 11.78 5.23
C ASP A 57 21.10 11.09 4.47
N SER A 58 22.29 11.72 4.47
CA SER A 58 23.45 11.24 3.72
C SER A 58 24.05 9.96 4.30
N GLU A 59 24.10 9.82 5.62
CA GLU A 59 24.64 8.64 6.29
C GLU A 59 23.78 7.41 6.03
N THR A 60 22.47 7.57 6.20
CA THR A 60 21.46 6.54 5.86
C THR A 60 21.54 6.14 4.38
N THR A 61 21.75 7.12 3.48
CA THR A 61 21.88 6.86 2.04
C THR A 61 23.09 5.97 1.75
N GLU A 62 24.25 6.29 2.32
CA GLU A 62 25.48 5.51 2.09
C GLU A 62 25.39 4.12 2.74
N HIS A 63 24.78 4.03 3.93
CA HIS A 63 24.53 2.75 4.58
C HIS A 63 23.63 1.86 3.70
N MET A 64 22.53 2.41 3.20
CA MET A 64 21.61 1.68 2.29
C MET A 64 22.29 1.29 0.98
N ARG A 65 23.15 2.17 0.40
CA ARG A 65 23.95 1.85 -0.79
C ARG A 65 24.93 0.70 -0.54
N SER A 66 25.55 0.66 0.65
CA SER A 66 26.43 -0.43 1.04
C SER A 66 25.70 -1.77 1.09
N ILE A 67 24.52 -1.80 1.72
CA ILE A 67 23.68 -2.98 1.81
C ILE A 67 23.20 -3.42 0.43
N ALA A 68 22.69 -2.49 -0.38
CA ALA A 68 22.23 -2.76 -1.73
C ALA A 68 23.35 -3.30 -2.63
N GLY A 69 24.56 -2.80 -2.47
CA GLY A 69 25.75 -3.27 -3.18
C GLY A 69 26.08 -4.74 -2.93
N LYS A 70 25.76 -5.26 -1.73
CA LYS A 70 25.90 -6.68 -1.38
C LYS A 70 24.85 -7.55 -2.08
N ILE A 71 23.68 -6.97 -2.41
CA ILE A 71 22.58 -7.65 -3.09
C ILE A 71 22.80 -7.62 -4.61
N SER A 72 23.01 -6.43 -5.18
CA SER A 72 23.23 -6.21 -6.60
C SER A 72 23.85 -4.85 -6.89
N ARG A 73 24.81 -4.80 -7.84
CA ARG A 73 25.36 -3.54 -8.33
C ARG A 73 24.30 -2.62 -8.97
N ARG A 74 23.25 -3.23 -9.57
CA ARG A 74 22.13 -2.48 -10.16
C ARG A 74 21.30 -1.82 -9.07
N ALA A 75 21.00 -2.53 -7.98
CA ALA A 75 20.21 -2.03 -6.87
C ALA A 75 20.84 -0.77 -6.22
N LYS A 76 22.18 -0.67 -6.19
CA LYS A 76 22.88 0.52 -5.68
C LYS A 76 22.52 1.80 -6.45
N ARG A 77 22.23 1.71 -7.76
CA ARG A 77 21.91 2.89 -8.60
C ARG A 77 20.53 3.46 -8.33
N HIS A 78 19.63 2.67 -7.76
CA HIS A 78 18.27 3.07 -7.42
C HIS A 78 18.20 3.88 -6.11
N ILE A 79 19.32 3.99 -5.36
CA ILE A 79 19.35 4.72 -4.10
C ILE A 79 19.92 6.11 -4.32
N GLN A 80 19.09 7.11 -4.06
CA GLN A 80 19.40 8.52 -4.29
C GLN A 80 19.39 9.29 -2.96
N HIS A 81 20.38 10.18 -2.81
CA HIS A 81 20.34 11.17 -1.74
C HIS A 81 19.62 12.41 -2.26
N PHE A 82 18.69 12.92 -1.46
CA PHE A 82 17.89 14.10 -1.79
C PHE A 82 18.22 15.23 -0.82
N PRO A 83 19.20 16.07 -1.11
CA PRO A 83 19.61 17.14 -0.24
C PRO A 83 18.62 18.31 -0.34
N VAL A 84 17.58 18.31 0.49
CA VAL A 84 16.54 19.33 0.45
C VAL A 84 16.50 20.15 1.72
N ARG A 85 16.09 21.40 1.56
CA ARG A 85 15.79 22.31 2.68
C ARG A 85 14.41 22.07 3.29
N THR A 86 13.50 21.47 2.52
CA THR A 86 12.13 21.10 2.91
C THR A 86 12.03 19.61 3.25
N PRO A 87 11.11 19.20 4.15
CA PRO A 87 10.87 17.78 4.44
C PRO A 87 10.54 17.00 3.15
N ILE A 88 11.18 15.84 2.99
CA ILE A 88 11.05 15.00 1.78
C ILE A 88 9.61 14.59 1.47
N PHE A 89 8.78 14.36 2.49
CA PHE A 89 7.38 13.98 2.31
C PHE A 89 6.52 15.12 1.78
N GLU A 90 6.85 16.37 2.17
CA GLU A 90 6.18 17.57 1.66
C GLU A 90 6.54 17.77 0.18
N GLU A 91 7.83 17.74 -0.15
CA GLU A 91 8.34 17.95 -1.51
C GLU A 91 7.80 16.90 -2.50
N LEU A 92 7.70 15.64 -2.08
CA LEU A 92 7.16 14.56 -2.89
C LEU A 92 5.62 14.45 -2.84
N GLY A 93 4.93 15.36 -2.14
CA GLY A 93 3.49 15.36 -2.00
C GLY A 93 2.92 14.14 -1.24
N ILE A 94 3.76 13.46 -0.46
CA ILE A 94 3.37 12.28 0.33
C ILE A 94 2.53 12.72 1.51
N GLU A 95 2.91 13.83 2.17
CA GLU A 95 2.18 14.38 3.32
C GLU A 95 0.73 14.70 2.98
N LYS A 96 0.49 15.27 1.79
CA LYS A 96 -0.86 15.51 1.29
C LYS A 96 -1.65 14.20 1.18
N GLN A 97 -1.05 13.15 0.63
CA GLN A 97 -1.71 11.84 0.50
C GLN A 97 -1.99 11.18 1.85
N ILE A 98 -1.09 11.36 2.82
CA ILE A 98 -1.31 10.89 4.20
C ILE A 98 -2.51 11.63 4.81
N ASN A 99 -2.56 12.95 4.69
CA ASN A 99 -3.67 13.77 5.20
C ASN A 99 -5.00 13.39 4.52
N GLU A 100 -5.01 13.16 3.21
CA GLU A 100 -6.18 12.66 2.48
C GLU A 100 -6.64 11.28 2.98
N ALA A 101 -5.72 10.41 3.38
CA ALA A 101 -6.04 9.09 3.91
C ALA A 101 -6.76 9.14 5.29
N PHE A 102 -6.70 10.25 6.01
CA PHE A 102 -7.48 10.46 7.24
C PHE A 102 -8.87 11.04 6.99
N GLN A 103 -9.11 11.58 5.79
CA GLN A 103 -10.41 12.19 5.46
C GLN A 103 -11.48 11.10 5.25
N ARG A 104 -12.69 11.37 5.74
CA ARG A 104 -13.85 10.51 5.48
C ARG A 104 -14.20 10.51 4.00
N GLN A 105 -14.07 11.65 3.32
CA GLN A 105 -14.39 11.87 1.92
C GLN A 105 -13.13 11.90 1.06
N VAL A 106 -13.15 11.20 -0.06
CA VAL A 106 -12.06 11.16 -1.05
C VAL A 106 -12.59 11.59 -2.40
N LEU A 107 -12.00 12.63 -2.97
CA LEU A 107 -12.42 13.16 -4.27
C LEU A 107 -11.87 12.29 -5.40
N LEU A 108 -12.67 12.10 -6.45
CA LEU A 108 -12.29 11.42 -7.68
C LEU A 108 -11.96 12.43 -8.79
N PRO A 109 -11.04 12.11 -9.71
CA PRO A 109 -10.68 12.98 -10.83
C PRO A 109 -11.86 13.40 -11.69
N CYS A 110 -12.85 12.52 -11.89
CA CYS A 110 -14.09 12.81 -12.64
C CYS A 110 -15.02 13.83 -11.95
N GLY A 111 -14.71 14.27 -10.71
CA GLY A 111 -15.55 15.15 -9.91
C GLY A 111 -16.57 14.44 -9.02
N GLY A 112 -16.58 13.11 -9.02
CA GLY A 112 -17.25 12.27 -8.03
C GLY A 112 -16.47 12.21 -6.71
N TYR A 113 -16.97 11.46 -5.76
CA TYR A 113 -16.27 11.24 -4.49
C TYR A 113 -16.69 9.94 -3.82
N LEU A 114 -15.81 9.42 -2.96
CA LEU A 114 -16.07 8.29 -2.08
C LEU A 114 -16.33 8.80 -0.68
N VAL A 115 -17.20 8.12 0.05
CA VAL A 115 -17.34 8.25 1.50
C VAL A 115 -16.94 6.92 2.13
N ILE A 116 -15.96 6.94 3.03
CA ILE A 116 -15.41 5.73 3.65
C ILE A 116 -15.71 5.79 5.15
N ASP A 117 -16.55 4.90 5.62
CA ASP A 117 -16.95 4.77 7.01
C ASP A 117 -16.44 3.44 7.60
N GLU A 118 -15.55 3.56 8.56
CA GLU A 118 -15.06 2.42 9.33
C GLU A 118 -15.96 2.24 10.56
N THR A 119 -16.72 1.14 10.59
CA THR A 119 -17.54 0.76 11.74
C THR A 119 -16.86 -0.40 12.49
N GLU A 120 -17.40 -0.74 13.65
CA GLU A 120 -16.86 -1.85 14.45
C GLU A 120 -16.92 -3.21 13.70
N ALA A 121 -17.96 -3.45 12.91
CA ALA A 121 -18.20 -4.74 12.25
C ALA A 121 -17.70 -4.80 10.80
N LEU A 122 -17.80 -3.72 10.06
CA LEU A 122 -17.48 -3.66 8.63
C LEU A 122 -17.06 -2.24 8.20
N ILE A 123 -16.51 -2.16 7.01
CA ILE A 123 -16.21 -0.90 6.34
C ILE A 123 -17.26 -0.69 5.25
N ALA A 124 -17.96 0.43 5.33
CA ALA A 124 -18.91 0.87 4.30
C ALA A 124 -18.26 1.93 3.40
N ILE A 125 -18.38 1.75 2.11
CA ILE A 125 -17.87 2.71 1.10
C ILE A 125 -19.01 3.05 0.17
N ASP A 126 -19.35 4.34 0.10
CA ASP A 126 -20.38 4.88 -0.77
C ASP A 126 -19.74 5.68 -1.92
N VAL A 127 -20.22 5.46 -3.14
CA VAL A 127 -19.73 6.12 -4.36
C VAL A 127 -20.73 7.14 -4.87
N ASN A 128 -20.30 8.38 -5.00
CA ASN A 128 -21.14 9.49 -5.41
C ASN A 128 -20.63 10.17 -6.69
N THR A 129 -21.54 10.53 -7.60
CA THR A 129 -21.20 11.27 -8.84
C THR A 129 -20.78 12.71 -8.58
N GLY A 130 -21.13 13.27 -7.41
CA GLY A 130 -20.84 14.66 -7.09
C GLY A 130 -21.44 15.65 -8.09
N ARG A 131 -20.59 16.51 -8.64
CA ARG A 131 -20.98 17.52 -9.64
C ARG A 131 -20.97 17.00 -11.07
N ASN A 132 -20.52 15.76 -11.29
CA ASN A 132 -20.44 15.15 -12.62
C ASN A 132 -21.85 14.69 -13.09
N LYS A 133 -22.64 15.63 -13.58
CA LYS A 133 -24.02 15.37 -14.00
C LYS A 133 -24.15 14.91 -15.45
N GLY A 134 -23.09 14.44 -16.11
CA GLY A 134 -23.05 13.90 -17.47
C GLY A 134 -24.08 14.55 -18.42
N THR A 135 -23.61 15.27 -19.42
CA THR A 135 -24.53 16.08 -20.25
C THR A 135 -25.16 15.35 -21.42
N LYS A 136 -24.63 14.19 -21.83
CA LYS A 136 -25.14 13.48 -23.05
C LYS A 136 -25.31 11.96 -22.91
N ASP A 137 -24.56 11.30 -22.01
CA ASP A 137 -24.60 9.85 -21.80
C ASP A 137 -24.45 9.54 -20.31
N LEU A 138 -25.59 9.42 -19.64
CA LEU A 138 -25.62 9.17 -18.19
C LEU A 138 -24.99 7.81 -17.84
N ASP A 139 -25.30 6.76 -18.62
CA ASP A 139 -24.83 5.41 -18.35
C ASP A 139 -23.30 5.32 -18.47
N LYS A 140 -22.72 6.02 -19.44
CA LYS A 140 -21.27 6.13 -19.59
C LYS A 140 -20.62 6.89 -18.43
N THR A 141 -21.23 8.00 -18.01
CA THR A 141 -20.73 8.79 -16.86
C THR A 141 -20.73 7.96 -15.58
N ILE A 142 -21.78 7.18 -15.35
CA ILE A 142 -21.89 6.26 -14.21
C ILE A 142 -20.78 5.20 -14.27
N LEU A 143 -20.59 4.57 -15.43
CA LEU A 143 -19.56 3.56 -15.60
C LEU A 143 -18.15 4.13 -15.36
N ASP A 144 -17.83 5.27 -15.95
CA ASP A 144 -16.54 5.92 -15.80
C ASP A 144 -16.29 6.29 -14.33
N THR A 145 -17.29 6.86 -13.64
CA THR A 145 -17.20 7.18 -12.21
C THR A 145 -16.98 5.92 -11.36
N ASN A 146 -17.71 4.85 -11.61
CA ASN A 146 -17.56 3.59 -10.87
C ASN A 146 -16.20 2.91 -11.14
N LEU A 147 -15.65 3.02 -12.35
CA LEU A 147 -14.31 2.53 -12.66
C LEU A 147 -13.22 3.31 -11.93
N GLU A 148 -13.31 4.65 -11.90
CA GLU A 148 -12.39 5.48 -11.10
C GLU A 148 -12.53 5.16 -9.62
N ALA A 149 -13.75 5.02 -9.12
CA ALA A 149 -14.05 4.61 -7.76
C ALA A 149 -13.37 3.28 -7.40
N ALA A 150 -13.49 2.26 -8.27
CA ALA A 150 -12.86 0.96 -8.04
C ALA A 150 -11.33 1.07 -7.91
N TYR A 151 -10.70 1.95 -8.71
CA TYR A 151 -9.25 2.20 -8.62
C TYR A 151 -8.86 2.89 -7.31
N GLU A 152 -9.61 3.92 -6.94
CA GLU A 152 -9.32 4.69 -5.74
C GLU A 152 -9.64 3.89 -4.46
N ILE A 153 -10.73 3.12 -4.44
CA ILE A 153 -11.05 2.22 -3.31
C ILE A 153 -9.89 1.24 -3.07
N ALA A 154 -9.41 0.55 -4.11
CA ALA A 154 -8.28 -0.37 -3.96
C ALA A 154 -7.01 0.33 -3.46
N ARG A 155 -6.80 1.61 -3.82
CA ARG A 155 -5.70 2.45 -3.30
C ARG A 155 -5.92 2.80 -1.84
N GLN A 156 -7.10 3.28 -1.47
CA GLN A 156 -7.45 3.69 -0.10
C GLN A 156 -7.40 2.54 0.90
N LEU A 157 -7.85 1.34 0.51
CA LEU A 157 -7.75 0.15 1.35
C LEU A 157 -6.29 -0.16 1.75
N ARG A 158 -5.35 0.02 0.81
CA ARG A 158 -3.92 -0.15 1.09
C ARG A 158 -3.33 0.99 1.91
N LEU A 159 -3.62 2.25 1.55
CA LEU A 159 -3.09 3.43 2.25
C LEU A 159 -3.52 3.46 3.71
N ARG A 160 -4.80 3.19 3.97
CA ARG A 160 -5.38 3.18 5.31
C ARG A 160 -5.11 1.88 6.07
N ASN A 161 -4.52 0.88 5.39
CA ASN A 161 -4.36 -0.49 5.90
C ASN A 161 -5.67 -1.09 6.45
N ILE A 162 -6.78 -0.81 5.79
CA ILE A 162 -8.10 -1.29 6.18
C ILE A 162 -8.20 -2.79 5.87
N GLY A 163 -8.70 -3.59 6.82
CA GLY A 163 -8.94 -5.02 6.67
C GLY A 163 -10.25 -5.45 7.31
N GLY A 164 -10.73 -6.61 6.95
CA GLY A 164 -12.01 -7.17 7.39
C GLY A 164 -13.03 -7.22 6.27
N LEU A 165 -14.32 -7.15 6.62
CA LEU A 165 -15.43 -7.09 5.68
C LEU A 165 -15.58 -5.66 5.14
N VAL A 166 -15.61 -5.51 3.83
CA VAL A 166 -15.82 -4.23 3.14
C VAL A 166 -17.03 -4.36 2.23
N VAL A 167 -17.96 -3.43 2.34
CA VAL A 167 -19.13 -3.31 1.47
C VAL A 167 -19.02 -2.00 0.71
N VAL A 168 -19.11 -2.09 -0.61
CA VAL A 168 -19.05 -0.94 -1.51
C VAL A 168 -20.39 -0.76 -2.19
N ASP A 169 -21.00 0.40 -2.03
CA ASP A 169 -22.20 0.83 -2.73
C ASP A 169 -21.80 1.62 -3.98
N PHE A 170 -21.84 0.94 -5.12
CA PHE A 170 -21.57 1.56 -6.42
C PHE A 170 -22.82 2.24 -6.95
N ILE A 171 -22.62 3.30 -7.74
CA ILE A 171 -23.74 3.95 -8.44
C ILE A 171 -24.41 2.91 -9.32
N ASP A 172 -25.76 2.86 -9.28
CA ASP A 172 -26.56 1.88 -10.00
C ASP A 172 -26.25 1.83 -11.51
N MET A 173 -25.93 0.64 -11.99
CA MET A 173 -25.63 0.37 -13.40
C MET A 173 -26.73 -0.53 -14.01
N ARG A 174 -27.34 -0.05 -15.09
CA ARG A 174 -28.41 -0.77 -15.78
C ARG A 174 -27.95 -2.03 -16.50
N HIS A 175 -26.70 -2.02 -17.00
CA HIS A 175 -26.18 -3.10 -17.82
C HIS A 175 -25.24 -4.02 -17.04
N ARG A 176 -25.51 -5.31 -17.07
CA ARG A 176 -24.64 -6.33 -16.44
C ARG A 176 -23.19 -6.29 -16.94
N LYS A 177 -22.96 -5.91 -18.20
CA LYS A 177 -21.60 -5.77 -18.75
C LYS A 177 -20.79 -4.70 -18.00
N ASP A 178 -21.46 -3.61 -17.58
CA ASP A 178 -20.81 -2.50 -16.87
C ASP A 178 -20.50 -2.91 -15.43
N GLN A 179 -21.42 -3.61 -14.76
CA GLN A 179 -21.16 -4.23 -13.45
C GLN A 179 -19.96 -5.19 -13.50
N GLN A 180 -19.87 -6.01 -14.56
CA GLN A 180 -18.74 -6.92 -14.76
C GLN A 180 -17.42 -6.16 -15.04
N ALA A 181 -17.47 -5.03 -15.76
CA ALA A 181 -16.30 -4.19 -16.00
C ALA A 181 -15.75 -3.62 -14.70
N VAL A 182 -16.61 -3.07 -13.83
CA VAL A 182 -16.25 -2.55 -12.51
C VAL A 182 -15.69 -3.66 -11.60
N TYR A 183 -16.34 -4.83 -11.55
CA TYR A 183 -15.84 -5.98 -10.81
C TYR A 183 -14.43 -6.41 -11.26
N LYS A 184 -14.20 -6.51 -12.58
CA LYS A 184 -12.89 -6.87 -13.14
C LYS A 184 -11.84 -5.81 -12.81
N ALA A 185 -12.18 -4.52 -12.90
CA ALA A 185 -11.29 -3.42 -12.56
C ALA A 185 -10.86 -3.48 -11.09
N MET A 186 -11.81 -3.66 -10.16
CA MET A 186 -11.52 -3.84 -8.74
C MET A 186 -10.57 -5.01 -8.50
N LYS A 187 -10.92 -6.19 -9.04
CA LYS A 187 -10.12 -7.40 -8.88
C LYS A 187 -8.69 -7.26 -9.44
N GLU A 188 -8.53 -6.59 -10.58
CA GLU A 188 -7.23 -6.35 -11.17
C GLU A 188 -6.35 -5.43 -10.30
N ARG A 189 -6.96 -4.37 -9.75
CA ARG A 189 -6.23 -3.44 -8.87
C ARG A 189 -5.83 -4.06 -7.55
N LEU A 190 -6.65 -4.94 -7.00
CA LEU A 190 -6.36 -5.66 -5.76
C LEU A 190 -5.28 -6.75 -5.93
N LYS A 191 -4.95 -7.20 -7.13
CA LYS A 191 -3.81 -8.12 -7.36
C LYS A 191 -2.47 -7.54 -6.90
N ARG A 192 -2.34 -6.21 -6.86
CA ARG A 192 -1.14 -5.52 -6.38
C ARG A 192 -1.07 -5.45 -4.85
N ASP A 193 -2.14 -5.82 -4.15
CA ASP A 193 -2.18 -5.83 -2.70
C ASP A 193 -1.39 -7.04 -2.15
N LYS A 194 -0.60 -6.81 -1.10
CA LYS A 194 0.10 -7.88 -0.37
C LYS A 194 -0.87 -8.69 0.50
N ALA A 195 -1.98 -8.06 0.93
CA ALA A 195 -3.03 -8.72 1.70
C ALA A 195 -3.85 -9.66 0.82
N LYS A 196 -4.29 -10.78 1.38
CA LYS A 196 -5.23 -11.67 0.68
C LYS A 196 -6.59 -10.98 0.62
N THR A 197 -7.15 -10.92 -0.58
CA THR A 197 -8.45 -10.31 -0.85
C THR A 197 -9.36 -11.30 -1.56
N GLN A 198 -10.63 -11.29 -1.19
CA GLN A 198 -11.68 -12.03 -1.87
C GLN A 198 -12.80 -11.04 -2.22
N VAL A 199 -13.12 -10.94 -3.49
CA VAL A 199 -14.14 -10.00 -4.01
C VAL A 199 -15.27 -10.80 -4.61
N LEU A 200 -16.50 -10.51 -4.22
CA LEU A 200 -17.72 -11.08 -4.80
C LEU A 200 -18.23 -10.19 -5.93
N GLN A 201 -19.05 -10.76 -6.81
CA GLN A 201 -19.68 -9.99 -7.88
C GLN A 201 -20.68 -8.98 -7.30
N ILE A 202 -20.94 -7.91 -8.06
CA ILE A 202 -21.94 -6.92 -7.68
C ILE A 202 -23.31 -7.60 -7.61
N THR A 203 -23.98 -7.40 -6.48
CA THR A 203 -25.32 -7.94 -6.23
C THR A 203 -26.37 -7.25 -7.10
N PRO A 204 -27.59 -7.81 -7.25
CA PRO A 204 -28.67 -7.14 -8.00
C PRO A 204 -29.08 -5.77 -7.44
N ILE A 205 -28.77 -5.49 -6.18
CA ILE A 205 -29.04 -4.22 -5.51
C ILE A 205 -27.84 -3.23 -5.55
N GLY A 206 -26.82 -3.48 -6.40
CA GLY A 206 -25.69 -2.56 -6.62
C GLY A 206 -24.50 -2.74 -5.67
N LEU A 207 -24.60 -3.56 -4.63
CA LEU A 207 -23.56 -3.72 -3.63
C LEU A 207 -22.45 -4.69 -4.07
N MET A 208 -21.19 -4.31 -3.84
CA MET A 208 -20.04 -5.21 -3.93
C MET A 208 -19.53 -5.55 -2.55
N GLU A 209 -19.46 -6.84 -2.25
CA GLU A 209 -18.90 -7.34 -1.00
C GLU A 209 -17.49 -7.86 -1.22
N MET A 210 -16.59 -7.57 -0.29
CA MET A 210 -15.24 -8.11 -0.31
C MET A 210 -14.68 -8.31 1.09
N THR A 211 -13.72 -9.22 1.21
CA THR A 211 -12.91 -9.36 2.41
C THR A 211 -11.45 -9.06 2.11
N ARG A 212 -10.78 -8.39 3.04
CA ARG A 212 -9.34 -8.14 3.00
C ARG A 212 -8.70 -8.59 4.30
N GLN A 213 -7.63 -9.36 4.21
CA GLN A 213 -6.89 -9.82 5.38
C GLN A 213 -6.33 -8.61 6.15
N ARG A 214 -6.55 -8.56 7.46
CA ARG A 214 -5.85 -7.60 8.33
C ARG A 214 -4.40 -8.00 8.45
N LEU A 215 -3.48 -7.12 8.06
CA LEU A 215 -2.04 -7.35 8.18
C LEU A 215 -1.48 -6.75 9.47
N ASN A 216 -1.91 -5.53 9.79
CA ASN A 216 -1.56 -4.75 10.98
C ASN A 216 -2.76 -3.88 11.37
N GLU A 217 -2.60 -3.07 12.40
CA GLU A 217 -3.56 -2.02 12.77
C GLU A 217 -3.82 -1.04 11.63
N SER A 218 -5.03 -0.50 11.55
CA SER A 218 -5.36 0.52 10.54
C SER A 218 -4.57 1.82 10.79
N LEU A 219 -4.44 2.66 9.76
CA LEU A 219 -3.75 3.94 9.88
C LEU A 219 -4.37 4.81 10.99
N ARG A 220 -5.69 4.74 11.18
CA ARG A 220 -6.39 5.46 12.25
C ARG A 220 -6.08 4.94 13.65
N GLU A 221 -5.93 3.64 13.80
CA GLU A 221 -5.58 3.02 15.08
C GLU A 221 -4.11 3.24 15.45
N SER A 222 -3.21 3.27 14.46
CA SER A 222 -1.76 3.41 14.67
C SER A 222 -1.31 4.83 14.98
N VAL A 223 -2.12 5.86 14.64
CA VAL A 223 -1.80 7.26 14.95
C VAL A 223 -2.67 7.73 16.10
N PRO A 224 -2.09 8.03 17.28
CA PRO A 224 -2.85 8.56 18.40
C PRO A 224 -3.45 9.92 18.00
N VAL A 225 -4.75 9.95 17.77
CA VAL A 225 -5.48 11.19 17.51
C VAL A 225 -5.52 11.97 18.83
N SER A 226 -4.71 13.01 18.93
CA SER A 226 -4.79 13.95 20.03
C SER A 226 -6.12 14.74 19.94
N TYR A 227 -7.08 14.37 20.80
CA TYR A 227 -8.40 15.02 20.89
C TYR A 227 -8.36 16.47 21.46
N THR A 228 -7.25 17.18 21.33
CA THR A 228 -7.10 18.53 21.91
C THR A 228 -7.74 19.66 21.11
N HIS A 229 -8.48 19.39 20.02
CA HIS A 229 -9.13 20.43 19.20
C HIS A 229 -10.64 20.23 19.01
N LEU A 230 -11.35 19.77 20.06
CA LEU A 230 -12.81 19.90 20.14
C LEU A 230 -13.18 20.84 21.28
N ARG A 231 -13.05 22.16 21.03
CA ARG A 231 -13.80 23.20 21.70
C ARG A 231 -14.18 24.29 20.72
#